data_9e4ff98c1a4623e3b14e2c29c5f42aac
#
_entry.id   9e4ff98c1a4623e3b14e2c29c5f42aac
#
_cell.length_a   1.000
_cell.length_b   1.000
_cell.length_c   1.000
_cell.angle_alpha   90.00
_cell.angle_beta   90.00
_cell.angle_gamma   90.00
#
_symmetry.space_group_name_H-M   'P 1'
#
loop_
_entity.id
_entity.type
_entity.pdbx_description
1 polymer ?
#
loop_
_entity_poly.entity_id
_entity_poly.type
_entity_poly.pdbx_seq_one_letter_code
_entity_poly.pdbx_strand_id
1 'polypeptide(L)'
;MFKSTHFLKYEDKELIWRKYVNENLKGKYKKIFAKIDSFIFMKIPNFNRVFKWRLLQEKKLQKSSQSTKKIMSYNEIKRFIMFYQRVTLQMLKDMPKIASVILTLNNKHQINKIKFKK
;
A
#
# COMPACT_ATOMS: atom_id res chain seq x y z
N MET A 1 11.16 14.35 -2.18
CA MET A 1 10.46 14.58 -3.46
C MET A 1 10.22 13.22 -4.12
N PHE A 2 8.97 12.84 -4.28
CA PHE A 2 8.64 11.54 -4.88
C PHE A 2 8.79 11.60 -6.39
N LYS A 3 9.69 10.78 -6.95
CA LYS A 3 9.70 10.57 -8.40
C LYS A 3 8.39 9.91 -8.79
N SER A 4 7.57 10.57 -9.60
CA SER A 4 6.36 9.97 -10.12
C SER A 4 6.73 8.74 -10.93
N THR A 5 6.08 7.61 -10.67
CA THR A 5 6.11 6.51 -11.61
C THR A 5 5.61 7.01 -12.95
N HIS A 6 6.14 6.49 -14.04
CA HIS A 6 5.86 6.95 -15.41
C HIS A 6 4.36 7.09 -15.70
N PHE A 7 3.56 6.28 -15.08
CA PHE A 7 2.11 6.21 -15.22
C PHE A 7 1.36 7.41 -14.63
N LEU A 8 1.69 7.80 -13.39
CA LEU A 8 1.06 8.95 -12.71
C LEU A 8 1.54 10.31 -13.25
N LYS A 9 2.63 10.33 -13.99
CA LYS A 9 3.17 11.55 -14.59
C LYS A 9 2.21 12.19 -15.59
N TYR A 10 1.43 11.40 -16.28
CA TYR A 10 0.47 11.87 -17.29
C TYR A 10 -0.93 12.14 -16.74
N GLU A 11 -1.33 11.46 -15.67
CA GLU A 11 -2.68 11.56 -15.09
C GLU A 11 -2.85 12.74 -14.13
N ASP A 12 -1.76 13.21 -13.50
CA ASP A 12 -1.78 14.36 -12.57
C ASP A 12 -0.58 15.28 -12.84
N LYS A 13 -0.50 15.80 -14.07
CA LYS A 13 0.61 16.64 -14.55
C LYS A 13 0.82 17.87 -13.68
N GLU A 14 -0.25 18.53 -13.27
CA GLU A 14 -0.23 19.76 -12.49
C GLU A 14 -0.17 19.50 -10.98
N LEU A 15 -0.08 18.24 -10.57
CA LEU A 15 -0.02 17.83 -9.16
C LEU A 15 -1.25 18.21 -8.32
N ILE A 16 -2.40 18.50 -8.92
CA ILE A 16 -3.61 18.98 -8.24
C ILE A 16 -4.06 17.96 -7.18
N TRP A 17 -4.22 16.68 -7.58
CA TRP A 17 -4.61 15.61 -6.68
C TRP A 17 -3.56 15.34 -5.59
N ARG A 18 -2.29 15.36 -5.94
CA ARG A 18 -1.20 15.17 -4.98
C ARG A 18 -1.13 16.29 -3.96
N LYS A 19 -1.33 17.55 -4.38
CA LYS A 19 -1.43 18.69 -3.47
C LYS A 19 -2.64 18.56 -2.53
N TYR A 20 -3.81 18.27 -3.07
CA TYR A 20 -5.03 18.05 -2.30
C TYR A 20 -4.86 16.98 -1.22
N VAL A 21 -4.33 15.80 -1.59
CA VAL A 21 -4.07 14.70 -0.64
C VAL A 21 -3.07 15.13 0.43
N ASN A 22 -1.95 15.78 0.03
CA ASN A 22 -0.92 16.21 0.97
C ASN A 22 -1.43 17.27 1.96
N GLU A 23 -2.24 18.20 1.53
CA GLU A 23 -2.85 19.23 2.39
C GLU A 23 -3.81 18.62 3.41
N ASN A 24 -4.64 17.66 2.97
CA ASN A 24 -5.51 16.93 3.90
C ASN A 24 -4.71 16.11 4.92
N LEU A 25 -3.64 15.42 4.49
CA LEU A 25 -2.76 14.67 5.39
C LEU A 25 -2.07 15.56 6.41
N LYS A 26 -1.59 16.74 6.00
CA LYS A 26 -0.98 17.74 6.90
C LYS A 26 -1.98 18.37 7.86
N GLY A 27 -3.23 18.54 7.43
CA GLY A 27 -4.28 19.23 8.19
C GLY A 27 -5.18 18.26 8.97
N LYS A 28 -6.31 17.90 8.39
CA LYS A 28 -7.38 17.15 9.05
C LYS A 28 -6.92 15.77 9.56
N TYR A 29 -6.18 15.02 8.75
CA TYR A 29 -5.71 13.67 9.12
C TYR A 29 -4.63 13.69 10.22
N LYS A 30 -3.81 14.74 10.30
CA LYS A 30 -2.81 14.88 11.36
C LYS A 30 -3.44 14.81 12.75
N LYS A 31 -4.62 15.42 12.94
CA LYS A 31 -5.36 15.39 14.22
C LYS A 31 -5.84 13.98 14.57
N ILE A 32 -6.18 13.17 13.58
CA ILE A 32 -6.60 11.76 13.77
C ILE A 32 -5.38 10.93 14.14
N PHE A 33 -4.29 11.09 13.41
CA PHE A 33 -3.05 10.34 13.66
C PHE A 33 -2.43 10.66 15.03
N ALA A 34 -2.60 11.88 15.52
CA ALA A 34 -2.14 12.27 16.87
C ALA A 34 -2.87 11.56 18.01
N LYS A 35 -4.01 10.90 17.75
CA LYS A 35 -4.78 10.12 18.73
C LYS A 35 -4.39 8.64 18.77
N ILE A 36 -3.40 8.24 17.97
CA ILE A 36 -2.95 6.84 17.91
C ILE A 36 -1.92 6.62 19.00
N ASP A 37 -2.26 5.78 19.99
CA ASP A 37 -1.36 5.43 21.10
C ASP A 37 -0.33 4.36 20.70
N SER A 38 -0.74 3.41 19.87
CA SER A 38 0.13 2.33 19.41
C SER A 38 0.00 2.12 17.91
N PHE A 39 1.13 2.04 17.22
CA PHE A 39 1.17 1.85 15.79
C PHE A 39 1.87 0.52 15.44
N ILE A 40 1.14 -0.37 14.80
CA ILE A 40 1.64 -1.67 14.32
C ILE A 40 1.84 -1.58 12.82
N PHE A 41 3.07 -1.83 12.36
CA PHE A 41 3.40 -1.84 10.93
C PHE A 41 3.61 -3.25 10.41
N MET A 42 2.79 -3.65 9.45
CA MET A 42 2.94 -4.92 8.72
C MET A 42 3.87 -4.69 7.52
N LYS A 43 5.13 -5.10 7.67
CA LYS A 43 6.19 -4.88 6.68
C LYS A 43 6.20 -5.99 5.64
N ILE A 44 5.89 -5.64 4.40
CA ILE A 44 6.01 -6.55 3.24
C ILE A 44 7.48 -6.66 2.78
N PRO A 45 7.89 -7.77 2.12
CA PRO A 45 9.26 -7.95 1.64
C PRO A 45 9.67 -6.90 0.60
N ASN A 46 8.79 -6.68 -0.39
CA ASN A 46 8.97 -5.69 -1.45
C ASN A 46 7.63 -5.44 -2.17
N PHE A 47 7.58 -4.38 -2.99
CA PHE A 47 6.35 -4.01 -3.70
C PHE A 47 5.89 -5.05 -4.73
N ASN A 48 6.79 -5.81 -5.35
CA ASN A 48 6.42 -6.85 -6.33
C ASN A 48 5.55 -7.95 -5.70
N ARG A 49 5.65 -8.17 -4.38
CA ARG A 49 4.77 -9.13 -3.68
C ARG A 49 3.33 -8.67 -3.64
N VAL A 50 3.07 -7.38 -3.57
CA VAL A 50 1.71 -6.82 -3.60
C VAL A 50 1.00 -7.27 -4.88
N PHE A 51 1.68 -7.19 -6.04
CA PHE A 51 1.13 -7.67 -7.30
C PHE A 51 0.79 -9.17 -7.26
N LYS A 52 1.75 -10.00 -6.81
CA LYS A 52 1.57 -11.45 -6.75
C LYS A 52 0.43 -11.84 -5.81
N TRP A 53 0.32 -11.20 -4.67
CA TRP A 53 -0.74 -11.46 -3.69
C TRP A 53 -2.10 -10.99 -4.20
N ARG A 54 -2.17 -9.85 -4.86
CA ARG A 54 -3.41 -9.37 -5.47
C ARG A 54 -3.86 -10.29 -6.61
N LEU A 55 -2.94 -10.74 -7.46
CA LEU A 55 -3.23 -11.71 -8.51
C LEU A 55 -3.75 -13.04 -7.94
N LEU A 56 -3.14 -13.52 -6.84
CA LEU A 56 -3.61 -14.73 -6.15
C LEU A 56 -5.02 -14.54 -5.58
N GLN A 57 -5.33 -13.39 -5.04
CA GLN A 57 -6.65 -13.05 -4.52
C GLN A 57 -7.71 -13.09 -5.63
N GLU A 58 -7.44 -12.50 -6.80
CA GLU A 58 -8.35 -12.54 -7.94
C GLU A 58 -8.57 -13.98 -8.45
N LYS A 59 -7.50 -14.79 -8.52
CA LYS A 59 -7.60 -16.21 -8.89
C LYS A 59 -8.47 -17.02 -7.91
N LYS A 60 -8.33 -16.76 -6.60
CA LYS A 60 -9.18 -17.40 -5.58
C LYS A 60 -10.63 -16.97 -5.72
N LEU A 61 -10.86 -15.67 -5.94
CA LEU A 61 -12.20 -15.13 -6.16
C LEU A 61 -12.87 -15.76 -7.39
N GLN A 62 -12.12 -15.94 -8.48
CA GLN A 62 -12.59 -16.60 -9.70
C GLN A 62 -13.05 -18.04 -9.44
N LYS A 63 -12.32 -18.77 -8.59
CA LYS A 63 -12.66 -20.17 -8.25
C LYS A 63 -13.86 -20.27 -7.30
N SER A 64 -14.07 -19.29 -6.43
CA SER A 64 -15.09 -19.33 -5.39
C SER A 64 -16.43 -18.71 -5.81
N SER A 65 -16.43 -17.88 -6.84
CA SER A 65 -17.66 -17.17 -7.23
C SER A 65 -18.39 -17.88 -8.36
N GLN A 66 -19.56 -18.37 -8.06
CA GLN A 66 -20.63 -18.62 -9.05
C GLN A 66 -21.23 -17.30 -9.56
N SER A 67 -20.70 -16.15 -9.17
CA SER A 67 -21.29 -14.84 -9.42
C SER A 67 -20.61 -14.12 -10.57
N THR A 68 -21.43 -13.39 -11.32
CA THR A 68 -21.17 -12.44 -12.41
C THR A 68 -20.25 -11.25 -12.02
N LYS A 69 -19.52 -11.30 -10.90
CA LYS A 69 -18.61 -10.23 -10.50
C LYS A 69 -17.43 -10.15 -11.46
N LYS A 70 -17.21 -8.96 -12.00
CA LYS A 70 -16.07 -8.67 -12.86
C LYS A 70 -14.75 -8.96 -12.08
N ILE A 71 -14.00 -9.92 -12.59
CA ILE A 71 -12.67 -10.27 -12.10
C ILE A 71 -11.65 -9.44 -12.86
N MET A 72 -10.71 -8.86 -12.15
CA MET A 72 -9.67 -8.04 -12.77
C MET A 72 -8.69 -8.89 -13.56
N SER A 73 -8.43 -8.50 -14.80
CA SER A 73 -7.36 -9.06 -15.64
C SER A 73 -5.97 -8.71 -15.08
N TYR A 74 -4.94 -9.39 -15.59
CA TYR A 74 -3.55 -9.13 -15.23
C TYR A 74 -3.17 -7.64 -15.39
N ASN A 75 -3.53 -7.02 -16.51
CA ASN A 75 -3.23 -5.61 -16.78
C ASN A 75 -4.03 -4.67 -15.90
N GLU A 76 -5.27 -4.98 -15.61
CA GLU A 76 -6.09 -4.20 -14.66
C GLU A 76 -5.52 -4.25 -13.25
N ILE A 77 -5.07 -5.43 -12.77
CA ILE A 77 -4.39 -5.56 -11.47
C ILE A 77 -3.11 -4.74 -11.46
N LYS A 78 -2.28 -4.85 -12.50
CA LYS A 78 -1.03 -4.09 -12.60
C LYS A 78 -1.30 -2.58 -12.52
N ARG A 79 -2.30 -2.09 -13.26
CA ARG A 79 -2.72 -0.70 -13.21
C ARG A 79 -3.21 -0.31 -11.81
N PHE A 80 -4.06 -1.12 -11.21
CA PHE A 80 -4.64 -0.87 -9.90
C PHE A 80 -3.57 -0.71 -8.81
N ILE A 81 -2.60 -1.61 -8.71
CA ILE A 81 -1.57 -1.53 -7.68
C ILE A 81 -0.61 -0.36 -7.86
N MET A 82 -0.45 0.16 -9.09
CA MET A 82 0.44 1.30 -9.36
C MET A 82 -0.02 2.57 -8.64
N PHE A 83 -1.33 2.74 -8.38
CA PHE A 83 -1.85 3.87 -7.59
C PHE A 83 -1.31 3.87 -6.16
N TYR A 84 -1.01 2.69 -5.61
CA TYR A 84 -0.51 2.52 -4.24
C TYR A 84 1.01 2.44 -4.16
N GLN A 85 1.71 2.28 -5.29
CA GLN A 85 3.16 2.04 -5.31
C GLN A 85 3.94 3.10 -4.55
N ARG A 86 3.67 4.37 -4.85
CA ARG A 86 4.38 5.50 -4.23
C ARG A 86 4.19 5.53 -2.71
N VAL A 87 2.94 5.39 -2.26
CA VAL A 87 2.60 5.40 -0.84
C VAL A 87 3.22 4.20 -0.15
N THR A 88 3.13 3.00 -0.74
CA THR A 88 3.70 1.77 -0.17
C THR A 88 5.22 1.87 -0.03
N LEU A 89 5.92 2.35 -1.05
CA LEU A 89 7.39 2.51 -0.98
C LEU A 89 7.79 3.52 0.09
N GLN A 90 7.03 4.61 0.25
CA GLN A 90 7.28 5.57 1.32
C GLN A 90 6.99 4.98 2.70
N MET A 91 5.90 4.24 2.84
CA MET A 91 5.58 3.55 4.09
C MET A 91 6.67 2.55 4.49
N LEU A 92 7.20 1.77 3.54
CA LEU A 92 8.31 0.85 3.79
C LEU A 92 9.57 1.55 4.32
N LYS A 93 9.79 2.80 3.92
CA LYS A 93 10.93 3.63 4.36
C LYS A 93 10.69 4.27 5.72
N ASP A 94 9.51 4.83 5.95
CA ASP A 94 9.25 5.72 7.10
C ASP A 94 8.57 5.01 8.27
N MET A 95 7.63 4.09 8.00
CA MET A 95 6.85 3.45 9.07
C MET A 95 7.70 2.62 10.04
N PRO A 96 8.76 1.91 9.62
CA PRO A 96 9.64 1.22 10.57
C PRO A 96 10.31 2.13 11.61
N LYS A 97 10.38 3.43 11.34
CA LYS A 97 11.00 4.40 12.25
C LYS A 97 10.09 4.80 13.41
N ILE A 98 8.77 4.80 13.17
CA ILE A 98 7.75 5.29 14.11
C ILE A 98 6.86 4.19 14.68
N ALA A 99 6.83 2.99 14.06
CA ALA A 99 6.00 1.89 14.51
C ALA A 99 6.45 1.38 15.88
N SER A 100 5.49 1.14 16.79
CA SER A 100 5.70 0.49 18.08
C SER A 100 6.01 -1.00 17.91
N VAL A 101 5.35 -1.63 16.94
CA VAL A 101 5.55 -3.04 16.60
C VAL A 101 5.70 -3.18 15.09
N ILE A 102 6.68 -3.97 14.64
CA ILE A 102 6.89 -4.30 13.23
C ILE A 102 6.70 -5.80 13.04
N LEU A 103 5.68 -6.16 12.25
CA LEU A 103 5.41 -7.53 11.80
C LEU A 103 5.99 -7.71 10.40
N THR A 104 7.08 -8.44 10.28
CA THR A 104 7.70 -8.67 8.96
C THR A 104 7.09 -9.90 8.31
N LEU A 105 6.60 -9.73 7.08
CA LEU A 105 6.06 -10.81 6.26
C LEU A 105 7.13 -11.45 5.39
N ASN A 106 7.06 -12.76 5.22
CA ASN A 106 7.85 -13.51 4.25
C ASN A 106 7.17 -13.54 2.85
N ASN A 107 7.82 -14.18 1.91
CA ASN A 107 7.29 -14.32 0.55
C ASN A 107 6.01 -15.16 0.44
N LYS A 108 5.68 -15.95 1.47
CA LYS A 108 4.47 -16.77 1.57
C LYS A 108 3.32 -16.03 2.28
N HIS A 109 3.46 -14.73 2.53
CA HIS A 109 2.46 -13.91 3.21
C HIS A 109 2.23 -14.31 4.69
N GLN A 110 3.27 -14.83 5.33
CA GLN A 110 3.24 -15.24 6.72
C GLN A 110 4.16 -14.34 7.55
N ILE A 111 3.80 -14.06 8.80
CA ILE A 111 4.66 -13.33 9.73
C ILE A 111 5.82 -14.24 10.09
N ASN A 112 7.05 -13.81 9.81
CA ASN A 112 8.27 -14.54 10.15
C ASN A 112 9.15 -13.82 11.17
N LYS A 113 8.86 -12.55 11.48
CA LYS A 113 9.58 -11.78 12.49
C LYS A 113 8.67 -10.74 13.13
N ILE A 114 8.76 -10.62 14.44
CA ILE A 114 8.10 -9.58 15.22
C ILE A 114 9.18 -8.77 15.92
N LYS A 115 9.13 -7.44 15.79
CA LYS A 115 10.04 -6.53 16.47
C LYS A 115 9.23 -5.49 17.24
N PHE A 116 9.45 -5.44 18.54
CA PHE A 116 8.95 -4.37 19.42
C PHE A 116 9.97 -3.25 19.47
N LYS A 117 9.52 -2.02 19.40
CA LYS A 117 10.31 -0.84 19.72
C LYS A 117 10.06 -0.49 21.19
N LYS A 118 11.13 -0.36 21.93
CA LYS A 118 11.09 0.21 23.26
C LYS A 118 10.87 1.70 23.19
#